data_5b83498c3fd3a96953e7034b5cead422
#
_entry.id   5b83498c3fd3a96953e7034b5cead422
#
_cell.length_a   1.000
_cell.length_b   1.000
_cell.length_c   1.000
_cell.angle_alpha   90.00
_cell.angle_beta   90.00
_cell.angle_gamma   90.00
#
_symmetry.space_group_name_H-M   'P 1'
#
loop_
_entity.id
_entity.type
_entity.pdbx_description
1 polymer ?
#
loop_
_entity_poly.entity_id
_entity_poly.type
_entity_poly.pdbx_seq_one_letter_code
_entity_poly.pdbx_strand_id
1 'polypeptide(L)'
;AMLEYCIREDLKMKRPRMMAVLDPIKLVIDNYPEGQVEYLDVANNLENEELGQRKVPFCRELYIEREDFMEEPPKKYFRLFPGNEVRLMHAYFVKCVSYETDAEGNVTVVHCTYDPETKCGTGFTGRKVKGTIHWVSAPQAKKAEVRLYENLIDEEKGVYNKEDGSLNLNPNSLQILKECYVCLLYTSPSP
;
A
#
# COMPACT_ATOMS: atom_id res chain seq x y z
N ALA A 1 -18.27 -11.67 -8.10
CA ALA A 1 -17.91 -10.75 -9.21
C ALA A 1 -18.94 -9.64 -9.43
N MET A 2 -20.24 -9.92 -9.75
CA MET A 2 -21.23 -8.87 -10.02
C MET A 2 -21.58 -8.05 -8.76
N LEU A 3 -21.76 -8.68 -7.62
CA LEU A 3 -22.03 -7.98 -6.35
C LEU A 3 -20.88 -7.05 -5.96
N GLU A 4 -19.66 -7.52 -6.05
CA GLU A 4 -18.46 -6.70 -5.77
C GLU A 4 -18.33 -5.51 -6.73
N TYR A 5 -18.65 -5.72 -8.00
CA TYR A 5 -18.69 -4.64 -8.98
C TYR A 5 -19.71 -3.58 -8.57
N CYS A 6 -20.93 -3.96 -8.25
CA CYS A 6 -21.98 -3.03 -7.82
C CYS A 6 -21.59 -2.27 -6.54
N ILE A 7 -21.02 -2.96 -5.55
CA ILE A 7 -20.54 -2.34 -4.31
C ILE A 7 -19.41 -1.34 -4.61
N ARG A 8 -18.48 -1.70 -5.47
CA ARG A 8 -17.36 -0.83 -5.86
C ARG A 8 -17.86 0.43 -6.56
N GLU A 9 -18.77 0.30 -7.52
CA GLU A 9 -19.36 1.44 -8.23
C GLU A 9 -20.17 2.34 -7.29
N ASP A 10 -20.95 1.77 -6.38
CA ASP A 10 -21.73 2.54 -5.40
C ASP A 10 -20.83 3.31 -4.41
N LEU A 11 -19.76 2.69 -3.93
CA LEU A 11 -18.85 3.31 -2.97
C LEU A 11 -17.84 4.27 -3.60
N LYS A 12 -17.61 4.16 -4.91
CA LYS A 12 -16.57 4.88 -5.65
C LYS A 12 -16.61 6.40 -5.43
N MET A 13 -17.80 6.97 -5.43
CA MET A 13 -18.03 8.42 -5.25
C MET A 13 -18.36 8.81 -3.80
N LYS A 14 -18.68 7.86 -2.95
CA LYS A 14 -19.25 8.12 -1.61
C LYS A 14 -18.24 7.99 -0.49
N ARG A 15 -17.12 7.31 -0.71
CA ARG A 15 -16.22 6.94 0.38
C ARG A 15 -14.81 7.50 0.22
N PRO A 16 -14.18 7.91 1.32
CA PRO A 16 -12.77 8.27 1.30
C PRO A 16 -11.91 7.03 1.01
N ARG A 17 -10.81 7.24 0.29
CA ARG A 17 -9.82 6.21 -0.02
C ARG A 17 -8.60 6.40 0.86
N MET A 18 -8.18 5.35 1.51
CA MET A 18 -7.04 5.34 2.42
C MET A 18 -5.96 4.38 1.92
N MET A 19 -4.73 4.70 2.29
CA MET A 19 -3.61 3.78 2.10
C MET A 19 -3.53 2.80 3.26
N ALA A 20 -3.37 1.53 2.95
CA ALA A 20 -3.12 0.46 3.90
C ALA A 20 -2.01 -0.44 3.34
N VAL A 21 -1.18 -0.98 4.21
CA VAL A 21 -0.09 -1.92 3.88
C VAL A 21 -0.38 -3.23 4.59
N LEU A 22 -0.54 -4.30 3.84
CA LEU A 22 -0.97 -5.61 4.33
C LEU A 22 0.20 -6.52 4.68
N ASP A 23 1.24 -6.54 3.86
CA ASP A 23 2.50 -7.25 4.10
C ASP A 23 3.67 -6.25 4.12
N PRO A 24 3.91 -5.61 5.27
CA PRO A 24 4.81 -4.47 5.35
C PRO A 24 6.28 -4.87 5.30
N ILE A 25 7.06 -4.13 4.50
CA ILE A 25 8.50 -3.98 4.68
C ILE A 25 8.84 -2.52 4.94
N LYS A 26 9.92 -2.28 5.69
CA LYS A 26 10.36 -0.92 6.00
C LYS A 26 11.06 -0.30 4.78
N LEU A 27 10.73 0.95 4.47
CA LEU A 27 11.45 1.80 3.54
C LEU A 27 12.05 2.98 4.32
N VAL A 28 13.35 3.20 4.19
CA VAL A 28 14.07 4.31 4.82
C VAL A 28 14.53 5.27 3.73
N ILE A 29 14.19 6.55 3.89
CA ILE A 29 14.63 7.61 2.98
C ILE A 29 15.89 8.25 3.56
N ASP A 30 17.06 7.81 3.10
CA ASP A 30 18.36 8.13 3.72
C ASP A 30 18.68 9.63 3.77
N ASN A 31 18.26 10.36 2.74
CA ASN A 31 18.48 11.81 2.65
C ASN A 31 17.29 12.66 3.16
N TYR A 32 16.27 12.05 3.79
CA TYR A 32 15.21 12.81 4.47
C TYR A 32 15.66 13.14 5.90
N PRO A 33 15.46 14.38 6.39
CA PRO A 33 15.92 14.78 7.72
C PRO A 33 15.34 13.92 8.84
N GLU A 34 16.18 13.51 9.78
CA GLU A 34 15.75 12.75 10.96
C GLU A 34 14.78 13.55 11.82
N GLY A 35 13.76 12.89 12.35
CA GLY A 35 12.77 13.50 13.23
C GLY A 35 11.80 14.46 12.54
N GLN A 36 12.00 14.76 11.26
CA GLN A 36 11.08 15.62 10.51
C GLN A 36 9.85 14.84 10.11
N VAL A 37 8.68 15.43 10.37
CA VAL A 37 7.39 14.95 9.87
C VAL A 37 6.73 16.06 9.07
N GLU A 38 6.44 15.78 7.82
CA GLU A 38 5.69 16.68 6.93
C GLU A 38 4.26 16.16 6.78
N TYR A 39 3.29 17.06 6.73
CA TYR A 39 1.89 16.71 6.52
C TYR A 39 1.48 17.07 5.10
N LEU A 40 1.26 16.06 4.27
CA LEU A 40 0.86 16.21 2.88
C LEU A 40 -0.67 16.34 2.78
N ASP A 41 -1.14 17.25 1.92
CA ASP A 41 -2.55 17.37 1.59
C ASP A 41 -2.92 16.29 0.58
N VAL A 42 -3.80 15.38 0.97
CA VAL A 42 -4.24 14.26 0.16
C VAL A 42 -5.76 14.28 0.01
N ALA A 43 -6.25 14.30 -1.21
CA ALA A 43 -7.67 14.21 -1.49
C ALA A 43 -8.25 12.93 -0.89
N ASN A 44 -9.36 13.04 -0.17
CA ASN A 44 -10.07 11.88 0.37
C ASN A 44 -10.63 10.99 -0.73
N ASN A 45 -10.98 11.60 -1.86
CA ASN A 45 -11.41 10.88 -3.06
C ASN A 45 -11.01 11.70 -4.30
N LEU A 46 -10.35 11.07 -5.26
CA LEU A 46 -9.91 11.75 -6.48
C LEU A 46 -11.06 12.05 -7.48
N GLU A 47 -12.20 11.38 -7.31
CA GLU A 47 -13.35 11.49 -8.19
C GLU A 47 -14.48 12.32 -7.58
N ASN A 48 -14.39 12.64 -6.28
CA ASN A 48 -15.37 13.46 -5.57
C ASN A 48 -14.67 14.45 -4.63
N GLU A 49 -14.52 15.67 -5.10
CA GLU A 49 -13.86 16.76 -4.36
C GLU A 49 -14.66 17.20 -3.12
N GLU A 50 -15.98 16.94 -3.07
CA GLU A 50 -16.83 17.29 -1.92
C GLU A 50 -16.41 16.56 -0.64
N LEU A 51 -15.73 15.41 -0.76
CA LEU A 51 -15.17 14.67 0.37
C LEU A 51 -13.94 15.36 0.98
N GLY A 52 -13.46 16.44 0.36
CA GLY A 52 -12.36 17.24 0.89
C GLY A 52 -11.01 16.53 0.89
N GLN A 53 -10.13 17.05 1.73
CA GLN A 53 -8.74 16.60 1.85
C GLN A 53 -8.41 16.26 3.30
N ARG A 54 -7.36 15.45 3.50
CA ARG A 54 -6.78 15.18 4.81
C ARG A 54 -5.28 15.38 4.81
N LYS A 55 -4.72 15.61 5.98
CA LYS A 55 -3.28 15.66 6.21
C LYS A 55 -2.74 14.24 6.43
N VAL A 56 -1.79 13.80 5.60
CA VAL A 56 -1.14 12.51 5.71
C VAL A 56 0.31 12.74 6.14
N PRO A 57 0.76 12.15 7.27
CA PRO A 57 2.13 12.33 7.73
C PRO A 57 3.12 11.59 6.81
N PHE A 58 4.17 12.28 6.42
CA PHE A 58 5.31 11.77 5.66
C PHE A 58 6.59 12.01 6.45
N CYS A 59 7.44 11.02 6.56
CA CYS A 59 8.69 11.08 7.30
C CYS A 59 9.75 10.16 6.68
N ARG A 60 10.90 10.05 7.32
CA ARG A 60 12.04 9.25 6.87
C ARG A 60 11.73 7.75 6.78
N GLU A 61 10.96 7.21 7.73
CA GLU A 61 10.63 5.78 7.83
C GLU A 61 9.19 5.52 7.41
N LEU A 62 9.02 4.68 6.42
CA LEU A 62 7.72 4.30 5.86
C LEU A 62 7.57 2.79 5.86
N TYR A 63 6.33 2.30 5.75
CA TYR A 63 6.02 0.94 5.32
C TYR A 63 5.47 0.95 3.90
N ILE A 64 5.92 0.00 3.10
CA ILE A 64 5.42 -0.31 1.76
C ILE A 64 5.03 -1.78 1.69
N GLU A 65 4.28 -2.18 0.67
CA GLU A 65 4.00 -3.59 0.43
C GLU A 65 5.27 -4.32 0.03
N ARG A 66 5.47 -5.53 0.56
CA ARG A 66 6.60 -6.39 0.19
C ARG A 66 6.63 -6.65 -1.32
N GLU A 67 5.49 -6.85 -1.95
CA GLU A 67 5.38 -7.08 -3.39
C GLU A 67 5.75 -5.86 -4.26
N ASP A 68 5.83 -4.67 -3.66
CA ASP A 68 6.28 -3.45 -4.34
C ASP A 68 7.80 -3.35 -4.45
N PHE A 69 8.54 -4.29 -3.88
CA PHE A 69 10.00 -4.40 -4.02
C PHE A 69 10.42 -5.77 -4.52
N MET A 70 11.36 -5.81 -5.47
CA MET A 70 12.05 -7.01 -5.93
C MET A 70 13.54 -6.73 -6.11
N GLU A 71 14.38 -7.70 -5.74
CA GLU A 71 15.84 -7.62 -5.96
C GLU A 71 16.17 -7.77 -7.44
N GLU A 72 15.64 -8.80 -8.08
CA GLU A 72 15.81 -9.13 -9.49
C GLU A 72 14.45 -9.17 -10.20
N PRO A 73 13.96 -8.03 -10.67
CA PRO A 73 12.61 -7.98 -11.23
C PRO A 73 12.54 -8.58 -12.65
N PRO A 74 11.40 -9.16 -13.02
CA PRO A 74 11.15 -9.59 -14.38
C PRO A 74 10.99 -8.38 -15.33
N LYS A 75 11.11 -8.63 -16.64
CA LYS A 75 10.78 -7.61 -17.66
C LYS A 75 9.35 -7.10 -17.43
N LYS A 76 9.15 -5.79 -17.49
CA LYS A 76 7.86 -5.09 -17.26
C LYS A 76 7.43 -4.96 -15.77
N TYR A 77 8.33 -5.18 -14.82
CA TYR A 77 8.09 -4.77 -13.45
C TYR A 77 8.36 -3.26 -13.31
N PHE A 78 7.36 -2.50 -12.91
CA PHE A 78 7.43 -1.02 -12.84
C PHE A 78 7.42 -0.50 -11.40
N ARG A 79 7.64 -1.37 -10.42
CA ARG A 79 7.73 -1.03 -9.02
C ARG A 79 9.19 -0.86 -8.57
N LEU A 80 9.48 -0.91 -7.30
CA LEU A 80 10.79 -0.59 -6.74
C LEU A 80 11.77 -1.77 -6.85
N PHE A 81 12.98 -1.48 -7.30
CA PHE A 81 14.12 -2.41 -7.30
C PHE A 81 15.43 -1.60 -7.28
N PRO A 82 16.59 -2.20 -6.98
CA PRO A 82 17.86 -1.48 -6.92
C PRO A 82 18.14 -0.64 -8.17
N GLY A 83 18.35 0.67 -7.96
CA GLY A 83 18.60 1.64 -9.03
C GLY A 83 17.36 2.21 -9.71
N ASN A 84 16.14 1.67 -9.47
CA ASN A 84 14.90 2.18 -10.04
C ASN A 84 14.29 3.30 -9.21
N GLU A 85 13.54 4.15 -9.89
CA GLU A 85 12.83 5.28 -9.30
C GLU A 85 11.32 5.10 -9.49
N VAL A 86 10.55 5.33 -8.42
CA VAL A 86 9.09 5.28 -8.41
C VAL A 86 8.52 6.51 -7.70
N ARG A 87 7.23 6.78 -7.90
CA ARG A 87 6.50 7.77 -7.12
C ARG A 87 5.90 7.12 -5.88
N LEU A 88 6.16 7.67 -4.73
CA LEU A 88 5.32 7.46 -3.55
C LEU A 88 4.02 8.23 -3.74
N MET A 89 2.89 7.54 -3.67
CA MET A 89 1.55 8.09 -3.95
C MET A 89 1.32 9.39 -3.15
N HIS A 90 0.94 10.46 -3.83
CA HIS A 90 0.74 11.81 -3.25
C HIS A 90 1.98 12.49 -2.64
N ALA A 91 3.17 11.90 -2.77
CA ALA A 91 4.40 12.40 -2.16
C ALA A 91 5.48 12.71 -3.21
N TYR A 92 6.61 12.08 -3.12
CA TYR A 92 7.83 12.34 -3.89
C TYR A 92 8.23 11.17 -4.76
N PHE A 93 9.17 11.40 -5.66
CA PHE A 93 9.92 10.31 -6.29
C PHE A 93 10.98 9.81 -5.31
N VAL A 94 11.12 8.50 -5.24
CA VAL A 94 12.17 7.82 -4.49
C VAL A 94 12.90 6.83 -5.38
N LYS A 95 14.21 6.77 -5.21
CA LYS A 95 15.10 5.84 -5.91
C LYS A 95 15.71 4.87 -4.92
N CYS A 96 15.58 3.57 -5.18
CA CYS A 96 16.22 2.55 -4.36
C CYS A 96 17.74 2.57 -4.57
N VAL A 97 18.50 2.65 -3.46
CA VAL A 97 19.97 2.65 -3.46
C VAL A 97 20.54 1.35 -2.90
N SER A 98 19.88 0.73 -1.92
CA SER A 98 20.28 -0.53 -1.32
C SER A 98 19.12 -1.18 -0.57
N TYR A 99 19.33 -2.36 -0.04
CA TYR A 99 18.36 -3.07 0.81
C TYR A 99 19.10 -3.96 1.82
N GLU A 100 18.40 -4.33 2.88
CA GLU A 100 18.89 -5.25 3.92
C GLU A 100 18.05 -6.51 3.92
N THR A 101 18.69 -7.64 4.23
CA THR A 101 18.04 -8.94 4.35
C THR A 101 18.27 -9.53 5.74
N ASP A 102 17.36 -10.40 6.18
CA ASP A 102 17.54 -11.23 7.35
C ASP A 102 18.48 -12.42 7.07
N ALA A 103 18.70 -13.28 8.08
CA ALA A 103 19.55 -14.48 7.96
C ALA A 103 18.99 -15.53 6.98
N GLU A 104 17.69 -15.46 6.67
CA GLU A 104 16.99 -16.34 5.73
C GLU A 104 16.96 -15.77 4.32
N GLY A 105 17.47 -14.53 4.11
CA GLY A 105 17.52 -13.86 2.81
C GLY A 105 16.26 -13.06 2.47
N ASN A 106 15.32 -12.90 3.42
CA ASN A 106 14.15 -12.08 3.17
C ASN A 106 14.47 -10.59 3.32
N VAL A 107 14.01 -9.77 2.41
CA VAL A 107 14.19 -8.32 2.50
C VAL A 107 13.43 -7.76 3.70
N THR A 108 14.13 -7.01 4.55
CA THR A 108 13.59 -6.39 5.76
C THR A 108 13.51 -4.89 5.67
N VAL A 109 14.50 -4.25 5.04
CA VAL A 109 14.59 -2.80 4.87
C VAL A 109 15.00 -2.47 3.45
N VAL A 110 14.35 -1.48 2.85
CA VAL A 110 14.72 -0.90 1.55
C VAL A 110 15.20 0.53 1.77
N HIS A 111 16.41 0.84 1.34
CA HIS A 111 17.01 2.16 1.43
C HIS A 111 16.80 2.95 0.14
N CYS A 112 16.26 4.14 0.26
CA CYS A 112 15.96 5.02 -0.86
C CYS A 112 16.50 6.43 -0.61
N THR A 113 16.70 7.16 -1.70
CA THR A 113 16.85 8.63 -1.69
C THR A 113 15.61 9.25 -2.33
N TYR A 114 15.15 10.38 -1.81
CA TYR A 114 14.05 11.14 -2.42
C TYR A 114 14.56 12.39 -3.12
N ASP A 115 13.78 12.88 -4.07
CA ASP A 115 14.03 14.13 -4.77
C ASP A 115 13.00 15.19 -4.31
N PRO A 116 13.43 16.21 -3.55
CA PRO A 116 12.53 17.23 -3.00
C PRO A 116 11.74 18.02 -4.05
N GLU A 117 12.30 18.18 -5.26
CA GLU A 117 11.66 18.93 -6.34
C GLU A 117 10.43 18.22 -6.92
N THR A 118 10.31 16.91 -6.70
CA THR A 118 9.27 16.07 -7.27
C THR A 118 7.99 16.00 -6.43
N LYS A 119 7.86 16.85 -5.41
CA LYS A 119 6.68 16.90 -4.54
C LYS A 119 5.39 16.94 -5.35
N CYS A 120 4.44 16.09 -5.00
CA CYS A 120 3.14 16.07 -5.66
C CYS A 120 2.42 17.42 -5.50
N GLY A 121 1.83 17.93 -6.57
CA GLY A 121 1.10 19.21 -6.55
C GLY A 121 1.96 20.46 -6.79
N THR A 122 3.29 20.36 -6.94
CA THR A 122 4.17 21.50 -7.24
C THR A 122 4.34 21.79 -8.74
N GLY A 123 3.70 21.00 -9.61
CA GLY A 123 3.81 21.18 -11.06
C GLY A 123 5.13 20.69 -11.67
N PHE A 124 5.86 19.80 -10.98
CA PHE A 124 7.10 19.23 -11.51
C PHE A 124 6.86 18.47 -12.82
N THR A 125 7.62 18.82 -13.88
CA THR A 125 7.52 18.25 -15.24
C THR A 125 8.84 17.71 -15.78
N GLY A 126 9.90 17.73 -14.97
CA GLY A 126 11.27 17.41 -15.42
C GLY A 126 11.45 15.99 -15.92
N ARG A 127 10.82 15.02 -15.29
CA ARG A 127 10.85 13.60 -15.70
C ARG A 127 9.58 12.86 -15.24
N LYS A 128 9.34 11.71 -15.85
CA LYS A 128 8.22 10.83 -15.51
C LYS A 128 8.75 9.49 -15.01
N VAL A 129 8.14 8.94 -13.97
CA VAL A 129 8.35 7.57 -13.50
C VAL A 129 7.15 6.70 -13.93
N LYS A 130 7.41 5.42 -14.16
CA LYS A 130 6.35 4.49 -14.61
C LYS A 130 5.54 3.92 -13.46
N GLY A 131 6.17 3.77 -12.29
CA GLY A 131 5.56 3.15 -11.12
C GLY A 131 5.10 4.17 -10.08
N THR A 132 3.95 3.89 -9.47
CA THR A 132 3.48 4.56 -8.24
C THR A 132 3.15 3.48 -7.24
N ILE A 133 3.70 3.59 -6.03
CA ILE A 133 3.44 2.67 -4.93
C ILE A 133 2.78 3.43 -3.78
N HIS A 134 1.93 2.75 -3.01
CA HIS A 134 1.34 3.30 -1.80
C HIS A 134 2.24 3.02 -0.59
N TRP A 135 2.00 3.75 0.48
CA TRP A 135 2.85 3.73 1.67
C TRP A 135 2.09 4.25 2.88
N VAL A 136 2.61 3.97 4.06
CA VAL A 136 2.16 4.59 5.31
C VAL A 136 3.39 4.99 6.14
N SER A 137 3.26 6.07 6.92
CA SER A 137 4.31 6.51 7.82
C SER A 137 4.50 5.50 8.95
N ALA A 138 5.70 4.92 9.12
CA ALA A 138 5.93 3.88 10.09
C ALA A 138 5.63 4.34 11.54
N PRO A 139 6.07 5.54 12.01
CA PRO A 139 5.78 6.00 13.37
C PRO A 139 4.31 6.38 13.61
N GLN A 140 3.56 6.82 12.58
CA GLN A 140 2.20 7.35 12.75
C GLN A 140 1.10 6.40 12.26
N ALA A 141 1.45 5.33 11.52
CA ALA A 141 0.47 4.34 11.09
C ALA A 141 -0.11 3.58 12.28
N LYS A 142 -1.35 3.16 12.16
CA LYS A 142 -1.97 2.26 13.13
C LYS A 142 -1.90 0.82 12.66
N LYS A 143 -1.49 -0.05 13.58
CA LYS A 143 -1.57 -1.49 13.38
C LYS A 143 -3.04 -1.92 13.32
N ALA A 144 -3.36 -2.79 12.38
CA ALA A 144 -4.71 -3.30 12.16
C ALA A 144 -4.67 -4.79 11.85
N GLU A 145 -5.73 -5.50 12.24
CA GLU A 145 -6.03 -6.83 11.75
C GLU A 145 -6.85 -6.71 10.47
N VAL A 146 -6.42 -7.36 9.42
CA VAL A 146 -7.14 -7.43 8.14
C VAL A 146 -7.60 -8.86 7.89
N ARG A 147 -8.88 -9.04 7.58
CA ARG A 147 -9.47 -10.32 7.22
C ARG A 147 -9.79 -10.33 5.74
N LEU A 148 -9.09 -11.18 5.01
CA LEU A 148 -9.32 -11.42 3.60
C LEU A 148 -10.25 -12.61 3.45
N TYR A 149 -11.36 -12.39 2.75
CA TYR A 149 -12.36 -13.43 2.50
C TYR A 149 -12.30 -13.84 1.03
N GLU A 150 -12.26 -15.15 0.83
CA GLU A 150 -12.36 -15.81 -0.47
C GLU A 150 -13.66 -16.63 -0.53
N ASN A 151 -13.93 -17.20 -1.68
CA ASN A 151 -15.07 -18.09 -1.85
C ASN A 151 -15.02 -19.25 -0.84
N LEU A 152 -16.13 -19.50 -0.16
CA LEU A 152 -16.24 -20.58 0.84
C LEU A 152 -16.07 -21.97 0.22
N ILE A 153 -16.48 -22.13 -1.03
CA ILE A 153 -16.36 -23.38 -1.77
C ILE A 153 -15.14 -23.33 -2.67
N ASP A 154 -14.45 -24.44 -2.76
CA ASP A 154 -13.38 -24.68 -3.72
C ASP A 154 -14.00 -24.87 -5.12
N GLU A 155 -13.96 -23.82 -5.95
CA GLU A 155 -14.61 -23.83 -7.28
C GLU A 155 -14.03 -24.88 -8.23
N GLU A 156 -12.75 -25.24 -8.06
CA GLU A 156 -12.11 -26.25 -8.92
C GLU A 156 -12.62 -27.66 -8.62
N LYS A 157 -12.99 -27.94 -7.37
CA LYS A 157 -13.54 -29.24 -6.95
C LYS A 157 -15.05 -29.32 -7.07
N GLY A 158 -15.74 -28.17 -7.27
CA GLY A 158 -17.19 -28.09 -7.26
C GLY A 158 -17.79 -28.09 -5.85
N VAL A 159 -19.11 -27.94 -5.74
CA VAL A 159 -19.77 -27.71 -4.43
C VAL A 159 -19.69 -28.92 -3.51
N TYR A 160 -19.91 -30.12 -4.05
CA TYR A 160 -19.94 -31.34 -3.28
C TYR A 160 -18.88 -32.34 -3.68
N ASN A 161 -18.29 -33.00 -2.70
CA ASN A 161 -17.43 -34.15 -2.90
C ASN A 161 -18.27 -35.31 -3.46
N LYS A 162 -17.81 -35.92 -4.55
CA LYS A 162 -18.55 -37.01 -5.25
C LYS A 162 -18.55 -38.33 -4.48
N GLU A 163 -17.63 -38.50 -3.53
CA GLU A 163 -17.46 -39.74 -2.79
C GLU A 163 -18.37 -39.82 -1.56
N ASP A 164 -18.48 -38.74 -0.82
CA ASP A 164 -19.17 -38.72 0.48
C ASP A 164 -20.28 -37.66 0.57
N GLY A 165 -20.48 -36.84 -0.46
CA GLY A 165 -21.50 -35.79 -0.50
C GLY A 165 -21.21 -34.59 0.41
N SER A 166 -20.03 -34.49 1.03
CA SER A 166 -19.63 -33.37 1.84
C SER A 166 -19.35 -32.11 1.00
N LEU A 167 -19.38 -30.94 1.63
CA LEU A 167 -18.99 -29.68 0.96
C LEU A 167 -17.48 -29.62 0.76
N ASN A 168 -17.08 -29.27 -0.45
CA ASN A 168 -15.67 -28.96 -0.76
C ASN A 168 -15.33 -27.54 -0.26
N LEU A 169 -15.07 -27.42 1.03
CA LEU A 169 -14.72 -26.13 1.63
C LEU A 169 -13.31 -25.68 1.19
N ASN A 170 -13.20 -24.41 0.86
CA ASN A 170 -11.91 -23.77 0.59
C ASN A 170 -11.20 -23.50 1.93
N PRO A 171 -10.06 -24.14 2.23
CA PRO A 171 -9.32 -23.92 3.47
C PRO A 171 -8.78 -22.50 3.61
N ASN A 172 -8.65 -21.78 2.48
CA ASN A 172 -8.16 -20.40 2.42
C ASN A 172 -9.31 -19.37 2.33
N SER A 173 -10.57 -19.79 2.61
CA SER A 173 -11.74 -18.90 2.55
C SER A 173 -11.67 -17.72 3.53
N LEU A 174 -10.83 -17.79 4.54
CA LEU A 174 -10.51 -16.72 5.47
C LEU A 174 -9.01 -16.70 5.78
N GLN A 175 -8.36 -15.59 5.45
CA GLN A 175 -6.99 -15.31 5.85
C GLN A 175 -6.98 -14.11 6.81
N ILE A 176 -6.31 -14.26 7.97
CA ILE A 176 -6.21 -13.21 8.99
C ILE A 176 -4.78 -12.68 9.01
N LEU A 177 -4.62 -11.42 8.63
CA LEU A 177 -3.35 -10.70 8.64
C LEU A 177 -3.31 -9.77 9.87
N LYS A 178 -2.35 -9.96 10.78
CA LYS A 178 -2.31 -9.24 12.06
C LYS A 178 -1.30 -8.10 12.10
N GLU A 179 -0.40 -8.03 11.13
CA GLU A 179 0.68 -7.05 11.08
C GLU A 179 0.46 -6.03 9.95
N CYS A 180 -0.78 -5.66 9.67
CA CYS A 180 -1.11 -4.64 8.69
C CYS A 180 -1.03 -3.25 9.30
N TYR A 181 -0.71 -2.25 8.47
CA TYR A 181 -0.65 -0.86 8.90
C TYR A 181 -1.55 0.01 8.03
N VAL A 182 -2.30 0.90 8.67
CA VAL A 182 -3.23 1.81 7.99
C VAL A 182 -2.89 3.26 8.27
N CYS A 183 -3.06 4.10 7.24
CA CYS A 183 -2.99 5.55 7.41
C CYS A 183 -4.19 6.02 8.24
N LEU A 184 -3.94 6.93 9.19
CA LEU A 184 -5.01 7.51 9.99
C LEU A 184 -5.93 8.39 9.13
N LEU A 185 -7.23 8.15 9.23
CA LEU A 185 -8.21 9.20 9.05
C LEU A 185 -8.14 10.11 10.27
N TYR A 186 -7.93 11.39 10.07
CA TYR A 186 -8.18 12.36 11.11
C TYR A 186 -9.70 12.37 11.34
N THR A 187 -10.17 11.52 12.23
CA THR A 187 -11.48 11.75 12.81
C THR A 187 -11.30 12.91 13.76
N SER A 188 -11.96 14.02 13.49
CA SER A 188 -12.21 15.05 14.52
C SER A 188 -12.51 14.33 15.82
N PRO A 189 -11.91 14.74 16.96
CA PRO A 189 -12.29 14.16 18.23
C PRO A 189 -13.80 14.28 18.34
N SER A 190 -14.46 13.15 18.52
CA SER A 190 -15.87 13.11 18.83
C SER A 190 -16.10 13.96 20.07
N PRO A 191 -17.12 14.83 20.10
CA PRO A 191 -17.41 15.66 21.28
C PRO A 191 -17.69 14.82 22.50
#